data_2a1bc783d42deb7071da4e1d5c7f3102
#
_entry.id   2a1bc783d42deb7071da4e1d5c7f3102
#
_cell.length_a   1.000
_cell.length_b   1.000
_cell.length_c   1.000
_cell.angle_alpha   90.00
_cell.angle_beta   90.00
_cell.angle_gamma   90.00
#
_symmetry.space_group_name_H-M   'P 1'
#
loop_
_entity.id
_entity.type
_entity.pdbx_description
1 polymer ?
#
loop_
_entity_poly.entity_id
_entity_poly.type
_entity_poly.pdbx_seq_one_letter_code
_entity_poly.pdbx_strand_id
1 'polypeptide(L)'
;MSEKTQNNSKTDAMKTYNYADAVEVAKRYFKGDDLAATVWVSKYALKDSMGNLYEESPEQMHRRIADEIERIERRYPNPMTAAQVYDLLKEFRYLIPQGGPMTGIGNNLQIASLSNCFVIGHRHPADSYGGIIRIDEEQVQLMKRRGGVGHDLSHIRPTGSPVLNSALTSTGIVPFMERYSNSTREVAQDGRRGALMLSLSVKHPDAENFIDAKVETGKVTGANVSIKIDDEFMHAVIDGKKYHQQFPIDSDKPMYEKDIDARALWNKIVFNAWKSAEPGVLVWDTILRESVPDCYADLGFRTVSTNPCGEIPLCPYDSCRLLAINLYSYVDKPFTKEASFNFDKFRRHVAAAMRMMDDIIDLELEKVEAILEKISKDPEDEDIRQVEVKLWEKIRE
;
A
#
# COMPACT_ATOMS: atom_id res chain seq x y z
N MET A 1 33.52 -6.07 -23.58
CA MET A 1 33.05 -5.80 -24.93
C MET A 1 32.19 -6.96 -25.38
N SER A 2 31.01 -6.67 -25.96
CA SER A 2 29.90 -7.55 -26.36
C SER A 2 29.11 -8.07 -25.17
N GLU A 3 27.81 -7.96 -25.06
CA GLU A 3 26.72 -7.87 -26.05
C GLU A 3 25.60 -6.96 -25.54
N LYS A 4 25.34 -5.88 -26.26
CA LYS A 4 24.07 -5.20 -26.28
C LYS A 4 23.15 -6.04 -27.15
N THR A 5 22.34 -6.89 -26.56
CA THR A 5 21.41 -7.70 -27.34
C THR A 5 19.98 -7.52 -26.84
N GLN A 6 19.23 -6.84 -27.67
CA GLN A 6 17.85 -7.09 -28.08
C GLN A 6 16.76 -7.12 -26.98
N ASN A 7 16.30 -5.93 -26.63
CA ASN A 7 14.91 -5.72 -26.29
C ASN A 7 14.33 -4.49 -27.03
N ASN A 8 14.80 -4.23 -28.25
CA ASN A 8 14.51 -3.01 -29.02
C ASN A 8 13.47 -3.18 -30.12
N SER A 9 12.71 -4.28 -30.20
CA SER A 9 11.89 -4.52 -31.40
C SER A 9 10.42 -4.06 -31.34
N LYS A 10 9.95 -3.51 -30.20
CA LYS A 10 8.59 -2.95 -30.11
C LYS A 10 8.52 -1.45 -29.77
N THR A 11 9.60 -0.87 -29.29
CA THR A 11 9.67 0.56 -28.93
C THR A 11 10.00 1.48 -30.12
N ASP A 12 10.59 0.96 -31.17
CA ASP A 12 10.98 1.77 -32.34
C ASP A 12 9.80 2.33 -33.18
N ALA A 13 8.55 1.97 -32.85
CA ALA A 13 7.35 2.46 -33.53
C ALA A 13 6.47 3.39 -32.68
N MET A 14 6.76 3.57 -31.40
CA MET A 14 5.92 4.42 -30.53
C MET A 14 6.40 5.87 -30.55
N LYS A 15 5.47 6.80 -30.78
CA LYS A 15 5.75 8.25 -30.74
C LYS A 15 6.11 8.67 -29.33
N THR A 16 7.22 9.41 -29.18
CA THR A 16 7.62 10.06 -27.93
C THR A 16 7.23 11.54 -27.93
N TYR A 17 7.02 12.10 -26.75
CA TYR A 17 6.60 13.47 -26.55
C TYR A 17 7.60 14.24 -25.69
N ASN A 18 7.74 15.54 -25.95
CA ASN A 18 8.52 16.43 -25.11
C ASN A 18 7.75 16.75 -23.82
N TYR A 19 8.43 16.84 -22.69
CA TYR A 19 7.81 17.10 -21.39
C TYR A 19 7.04 18.43 -21.35
N ALA A 20 7.62 19.52 -21.84
CA ALA A 20 6.98 20.83 -21.83
C ALA A 20 5.72 20.87 -22.70
N ASP A 21 5.79 20.25 -23.90
CA ASP A 21 4.65 20.15 -24.81
C ASP A 21 3.53 19.30 -24.20
N ALA A 22 3.87 18.19 -23.54
CA ALA A 22 2.90 17.35 -22.85
C ALA A 22 2.22 18.10 -21.69
N VAL A 23 2.94 18.91 -20.92
CA VAL A 23 2.35 19.74 -19.87
C VAL A 23 1.36 20.74 -20.46
N GLU A 24 1.69 21.40 -21.59
CA GLU A 24 0.76 22.33 -22.25
C GLU A 24 -0.51 21.64 -22.80
N VAL A 25 -0.37 20.43 -23.35
CA VAL A 25 -1.52 19.63 -23.79
C VAL A 25 -2.38 19.21 -22.60
N ALA A 26 -1.75 18.68 -21.52
CA ALA A 26 -2.44 18.29 -20.30
C ALA A 26 -3.13 19.49 -19.61
N LYS A 27 -2.50 20.69 -19.62
CA LYS A 27 -3.09 21.91 -19.08
C LYS A 27 -4.41 22.26 -19.78
N ARG A 28 -4.48 22.13 -21.12
CA ARG A 28 -5.74 22.33 -21.84
C ARG A 28 -6.80 21.32 -21.43
N TYR A 29 -6.40 20.05 -21.23
CA TYR A 29 -7.32 19.02 -20.72
C TYR A 29 -7.86 19.35 -19.33
N PHE A 30 -7.02 19.83 -18.43
CA PHE A 30 -7.39 20.26 -17.07
C PHE A 30 -7.93 21.71 -16.99
N LYS A 31 -8.35 22.28 -18.12
CA LYS A 31 -9.00 23.61 -18.18
C LYS A 31 -8.17 24.76 -17.57
N GLY A 32 -6.84 24.66 -17.69
CA GLY A 32 -5.89 25.68 -17.23
C GLY A 32 -5.26 25.38 -15.87
N ASP A 33 -5.50 24.23 -15.24
CA ASP A 33 -4.87 23.85 -13.99
C ASP A 33 -3.43 23.35 -14.23
N ASP A 34 -2.47 24.21 -13.94
CA ASP A 34 -1.02 23.96 -14.11
C ASP A 34 -0.54 22.84 -13.16
N LEU A 35 -1.06 22.81 -11.94
CA LEU A 35 -0.65 21.80 -10.96
C LEU A 35 -1.11 20.42 -11.37
N ALA A 36 -2.37 20.27 -11.75
CA ALA A 36 -2.92 19.00 -12.23
C ALA A 36 -2.16 18.50 -13.47
N ALA A 37 -1.87 19.40 -14.44
CA ALA A 37 -1.13 19.07 -15.64
C ALA A 37 0.30 18.55 -15.33
N THR A 38 1.04 19.32 -14.52
CA THR A 38 2.42 18.97 -14.15
C THR A 38 2.49 17.67 -13.35
N VAL A 39 1.57 17.48 -12.40
CA VAL A 39 1.48 16.24 -11.60
C VAL A 39 1.15 15.06 -12.49
N TRP A 40 0.20 15.19 -13.43
CA TRP A 40 -0.17 14.10 -14.32
C TRP A 40 1.01 13.71 -15.21
N VAL A 41 1.66 14.63 -15.90
CA VAL A 41 2.80 14.36 -16.78
C VAL A 41 3.96 13.74 -15.99
N SER A 42 4.28 14.28 -14.81
CA SER A 42 5.42 13.79 -14.03
C SER A 42 5.19 12.42 -13.39
N LYS A 43 3.95 12.06 -13.02
CA LYS A 43 3.69 10.86 -12.21
C LYS A 43 2.85 9.77 -12.88
N TYR A 44 2.00 10.11 -13.87
CA TYR A 44 0.98 9.19 -14.38
C TYR A 44 1.06 8.92 -15.88
N ALA A 45 1.60 9.84 -16.68
CA ALA A 45 1.79 9.63 -18.11
C ALA A 45 2.69 8.41 -18.38
N LEU A 46 2.39 7.67 -19.43
CA LEU A 46 3.15 6.47 -19.81
C LEU A 46 4.61 6.82 -20.10
N LYS A 47 5.51 6.14 -19.41
CA LYS A 47 6.97 6.30 -19.55
C LYS A 47 7.67 4.96 -19.61
N ASP A 48 8.85 4.96 -20.24
CA ASP A 48 9.81 3.86 -20.08
C ASP A 48 10.73 4.08 -18.88
N SER A 49 11.64 3.14 -18.64
CA SER A 49 12.63 3.23 -17.56
C SER A 49 13.73 4.27 -17.81
N MET A 50 13.77 4.88 -19.00
CA MET A 50 14.69 5.99 -19.35
C MET A 50 14.03 7.36 -19.19
N GLY A 51 12.74 7.38 -18.82
CA GLY A 51 11.97 8.62 -18.64
C GLY A 51 11.37 9.19 -19.94
N ASN A 52 11.45 8.49 -21.07
CA ASN A 52 10.79 8.92 -22.30
C ASN A 52 9.27 8.86 -22.16
N LEU A 53 8.58 9.93 -22.56
CA LEU A 53 7.14 10.05 -22.52
C LEU A 53 6.48 9.47 -23.77
N TYR A 54 5.43 8.66 -23.58
CA TYR A 54 4.65 8.03 -24.66
C TYR A 54 3.18 8.47 -24.64
N GLU A 55 2.81 9.34 -23.73
CA GLU A 55 1.49 10.00 -23.63
C GLU A 55 1.65 11.50 -23.40
N GLU A 56 0.84 12.31 -24.06
CA GLU A 56 0.80 13.77 -23.88
C GLU A 56 -0.49 14.27 -23.23
N SER A 57 -1.49 13.41 -23.05
CA SER A 57 -2.78 13.80 -22.47
C SER A 57 -3.41 12.69 -21.62
N PRO A 58 -4.18 13.05 -20.57
CA PRO A 58 -4.97 12.08 -19.82
C PRO A 58 -5.97 11.30 -20.67
N GLU A 59 -6.38 11.82 -21.82
CA GLU A 59 -7.26 11.11 -22.75
C GLU A 59 -6.60 9.84 -23.29
N GLN A 60 -5.32 9.93 -23.69
CA GLN A 60 -4.56 8.76 -24.16
C GLN A 60 -4.41 7.70 -23.05
N MET A 61 -4.13 8.14 -21.82
CA MET A 61 -4.09 7.26 -20.66
C MET A 61 -5.42 6.54 -20.44
N HIS A 62 -6.55 7.25 -20.48
CA HIS A 62 -7.87 6.64 -20.29
C HIS A 62 -8.20 5.64 -21.41
N ARG A 63 -7.79 5.92 -22.66
CA ARG A 63 -7.94 4.95 -23.78
C ARG A 63 -7.10 3.71 -23.56
N ARG A 64 -5.83 3.85 -23.18
CA ARG A 64 -4.94 2.72 -22.86
C ARG A 64 -5.55 1.82 -21.78
N ILE A 65 -6.06 2.41 -20.70
CA ILE A 65 -6.71 1.67 -19.62
C ILE A 65 -7.98 0.97 -20.13
N ALA A 66 -8.80 1.67 -20.91
CA ALA A 66 -10.04 1.11 -21.44
C ALA A 66 -9.81 -0.06 -22.39
N ASP A 67 -8.80 0.04 -23.26
CA ASP A 67 -8.44 -1.03 -24.19
C ASP A 67 -7.96 -2.29 -23.46
N GLU A 68 -7.17 -2.12 -22.38
CA GLU A 68 -6.68 -3.25 -21.57
C GLU A 68 -7.79 -3.90 -20.74
N ILE A 69 -8.70 -3.13 -20.18
CA ILE A 69 -9.88 -3.67 -19.48
C ILE A 69 -10.75 -4.45 -20.47
N GLU A 70 -11.06 -3.90 -21.68
CA GLU A 70 -11.80 -4.67 -22.68
C GLU A 70 -11.08 -5.97 -23.06
N ARG A 71 -9.74 -5.97 -23.12
CA ARG A 71 -8.97 -7.19 -23.42
C ARG A 71 -9.23 -8.30 -22.39
N ILE A 72 -9.31 -7.96 -21.12
CA ILE A 72 -9.64 -8.90 -20.04
C ILE A 72 -11.13 -9.27 -20.11
N GLU A 73 -12.01 -8.30 -20.22
CA GLU A 73 -13.46 -8.47 -20.28
C GLU A 73 -13.92 -9.47 -21.35
N ARG A 74 -13.19 -9.57 -22.46
CA ARG A 74 -13.46 -10.56 -23.53
C ARG A 74 -13.34 -12.02 -23.08
N ARG A 75 -12.78 -12.28 -21.90
CA ARG A 75 -12.71 -13.62 -21.27
C ARG A 75 -14.02 -13.98 -20.56
N TYR A 76 -14.90 -12.99 -20.30
CA TYR A 76 -16.07 -13.10 -19.46
C TYR A 76 -17.38 -12.89 -20.24
N PRO A 77 -18.53 -13.37 -19.71
CA PRO A 77 -19.84 -13.13 -20.33
C PRO A 77 -20.23 -11.64 -20.34
N ASN A 78 -20.83 -11.20 -21.42
CA ASN A 78 -21.32 -9.82 -21.60
C ASN A 78 -20.22 -8.78 -21.34
N PRO A 79 -19.12 -8.80 -22.11
CA PRO A 79 -17.98 -7.94 -21.88
C PRO A 79 -18.30 -6.47 -22.04
N MET A 80 -17.75 -5.64 -21.15
CA MET A 80 -17.73 -4.19 -21.36
C MET A 80 -16.78 -3.86 -22.51
N THR A 81 -17.19 -2.95 -23.38
CA THR A 81 -16.36 -2.45 -24.46
C THR A 81 -15.42 -1.34 -23.98
N ALA A 82 -14.30 -1.13 -24.68
CA ALA A 82 -13.40 0.00 -24.40
C ALA A 82 -14.11 1.34 -24.42
N ALA A 83 -15.12 1.52 -25.29
CA ALA A 83 -15.92 2.74 -25.32
C ALA A 83 -16.72 2.95 -24.03
N GLN A 84 -17.34 1.90 -23.47
CA GLN A 84 -18.07 1.96 -22.20
C GLN A 84 -17.13 2.26 -21.03
N VAL A 85 -15.99 1.59 -20.97
CA VAL A 85 -14.96 1.83 -19.94
C VAL A 85 -14.40 3.25 -20.03
N TYR A 86 -14.06 3.70 -21.25
CA TYR A 86 -13.59 5.07 -21.48
C TYR A 86 -14.60 6.13 -21.02
N ASP A 87 -15.91 5.92 -21.28
CA ASP A 87 -16.97 6.84 -20.84
C ASP A 87 -17.08 6.95 -19.31
N LEU A 88 -16.71 5.90 -18.57
CA LEU A 88 -16.63 5.93 -17.12
C LEU A 88 -15.41 6.69 -16.58
N LEU A 89 -14.28 6.63 -17.32
CA LEU A 89 -13.00 7.19 -16.91
C LEU A 89 -12.77 8.63 -17.36
N LYS A 90 -13.26 8.99 -18.58
CA LYS A 90 -12.95 10.27 -19.22
C LYS A 90 -13.20 11.46 -18.31
N GLU A 91 -12.30 12.45 -18.39
CA GLU A 91 -12.34 13.67 -17.58
C GLU A 91 -12.30 13.42 -16.07
N PHE A 92 -11.90 12.21 -15.63
CA PHE A 92 -11.97 11.79 -14.22
C PHE A 92 -13.38 11.98 -13.63
N ARG A 93 -14.38 11.78 -14.48
CA ARG A 93 -15.75 12.19 -14.15
C ARG A 93 -16.43 11.26 -13.17
N TYR A 94 -16.39 9.93 -13.41
CA TYR A 94 -17.11 8.96 -12.60
C TYR A 94 -16.18 8.04 -11.84
N LEU A 95 -15.26 7.37 -12.54
CA LEU A 95 -14.30 6.43 -11.99
C LEU A 95 -12.88 6.94 -12.17
N ILE A 96 -12.08 6.84 -11.13
CA ILE A 96 -10.71 7.34 -11.10
C ILE A 96 -9.82 6.21 -10.58
N PRO A 97 -9.15 5.45 -11.48
CA PRO A 97 -8.11 4.52 -11.07
C PRO A 97 -7.01 5.29 -10.34
N GLN A 98 -6.41 4.69 -9.32
CA GLN A 98 -5.40 5.38 -8.54
C GLN A 98 -4.04 4.68 -8.64
N GLY A 99 -2.98 5.48 -8.49
CA GLY A 99 -1.61 5.04 -8.33
C GLY A 99 -1.17 3.94 -9.30
N GLY A 100 -1.11 2.71 -8.82
CA GLY A 100 -0.69 1.52 -9.57
C GLY A 100 -1.51 1.27 -10.84
N PRO A 101 -2.84 1.13 -10.75
CA PRO A 101 -3.69 0.94 -11.92
C PRO A 101 -3.54 2.05 -12.97
N MET A 102 -3.52 3.31 -12.57
CA MET A 102 -3.40 4.44 -13.49
C MET A 102 -2.11 4.42 -14.30
N THR A 103 -0.98 4.08 -13.66
CA THR A 103 0.33 4.08 -14.32
C THR A 103 0.68 2.76 -14.97
N GLY A 104 0.14 1.64 -14.46
CA GLY A 104 0.60 0.29 -14.81
C GLY A 104 -0.27 -0.46 -15.79
N ILE A 105 -1.59 -0.19 -15.84
CA ILE A 105 -2.48 -0.87 -16.80
C ILE A 105 -2.05 -0.50 -18.22
N GLY A 106 -1.79 -1.52 -19.05
CA GLY A 106 -1.29 -1.35 -20.43
C GLY A 106 0.14 -0.82 -20.53
N ASN A 107 0.85 -0.61 -19.42
CA ASN A 107 2.26 -0.24 -19.43
C ASN A 107 3.14 -1.50 -19.50
N ASN A 108 3.71 -1.75 -20.67
CA ASN A 108 4.67 -2.85 -20.89
C ASN A 108 6.13 -2.35 -20.98
N LEU A 109 6.35 -1.06 -20.71
CA LEU A 109 7.68 -0.41 -20.75
C LEU A 109 8.36 -0.47 -19.39
N GLN A 110 7.59 -0.60 -18.33
CA GLN A 110 8.07 -0.77 -16.95
C GLN A 110 7.39 -1.99 -16.32
N ILE A 111 8.19 -2.86 -15.71
CA ILE A 111 7.68 -4.04 -15.00
C ILE A 111 7.45 -3.67 -13.54
N ALA A 112 6.19 -3.41 -13.22
CA ALA A 112 5.74 -3.03 -11.88
C ALA A 112 4.38 -3.67 -11.58
N SER A 113 4.04 -3.79 -10.30
CA SER A 113 2.74 -4.22 -9.82
C SER A 113 1.67 -3.15 -10.10
N LEU A 114 0.42 -3.57 -10.28
CA LEU A 114 -0.76 -2.70 -10.28
C LEU A 114 -1.29 -2.47 -8.87
N SER A 115 -0.85 -3.28 -7.89
CA SER A 115 -1.23 -3.11 -6.51
C SER A 115 -0.59 -1.86 -5.91
N ASN A 116 -1.40 -1.09 -5.20
CA ASN A 116 -0.94 0.15 -4.56
C ASN A 116 -0.18 -0.14 -3.27
N CYS A 117 -0.64 -1.14 -2.52
CA CYS A 117 -0.14 -1.46 -1.19
C CYS A 117 -0.19 -2.96 -0.91
N PHE A 118 0.68 -3.38 0.00
CA PHE A 118 0.79 -4.76 0.49
C PHE A 118 0.89 -4.76 2.01
N VAL A 119 0.44 -5.82 2.64
CA VAL A 119 0.82 -6.16 4.00
C VAL A 119 1.74 -7.37 3.95
N ILE A 120 2.86 -7.29 4.65
CA ILE A 120 3.80 -8.41 4.79
C ILE A 120 3.92 -8.83 6.26
N GLY A 121 4.45 -10.00 6.49
CA GLY A 121 4.63 -10.56 7.81
C GLY A 121 4.62 -12.07 7.76
N HIS A 122 4.94 -12.70 8.85
CA HIS A 122 4.93 -14.14 8.97
C HIS A 122 3.70 -14.58 9.77
N ARG A 123 3.12 -15.73 9.41
CA ARG A 123 2.14 -16.42 10.26
C ARG A 123 2.72 -16.73 11.64
N HIS A 124 4.03 -17.00 11.68
CA HIS A 124 4.80 -17.14 12.90
C HIS A 124 5.76 -15.95 12.99
N PRO A 125 5.60 -15.13 14.01
CA PRO A 125 6.42 -13.95 14.20
C PRO A 125 7.90 -14.31 14.28
N ALA A 126 8.69 -13.70 13.43
CA ALA A 126 10.12 -13.91 13.44
C ALA A 126 10.79 -12.92 14.41
N ASP A 127 10.71 -13.21 15.70
CA ASP A 127 11.46 -12.49 16.72
C ASP A 127 12.93 -12.92 16.71
N SER A 128 13.56 -12.76 15.56
CA SER A 128 14.97 -13.07 15.33
C SER A 128 15.55 -12.09 14.31
N TYR A 129 16.87 -11.87 14.36
CA TYR A 129 17.54 -11.02 13.37
C TYR A 129 17.29 -11.49 11.94
N GLY A 130 17.30 -12.79 11.69
CA GLY A 130 17.01 -13.33 10.36
C GLY A 130 15.62 -12.95 9.87
N GLY A 131 14.60 -13.06 10.74
CA GLY A 131 13.23 -12.67 10.42
C GLY A 131 13.07 -11.16 10.22
N ILE A 132 13.67 -10.36 11.10
CA ILE A 132 13.64 -8.89 11.02
C ILE A 132 14.27 -8.39 9.72
N ILE A 133 15.45 -8.91 9.35
CA ILE A 133 16.13 -8.54 8.10
C ILE A 133 15.34 -9.05 6.90
N ARG A 134 14.72 -10.23 6.99
CA ARG A 134 13.88 -10.75 5.92
C ARG A 134 12.69 -9.84 5.61
N ILE A 135 12.01 -9.32 6.63
CA ILE A 135 10.92 -8.36 6.45
C ILE A 135 11.43 -7.08 5.79
N ASP A 136 12.61 -6.58 6.18
CA ASP A 136 13.24 -5.40 5.57
C ASP A 136 13.52 -5.63 4.07
N GLU A 137 14.03 -6.78 3.72
CA GLU A 137 14.28 -7.17 2.34
C GLU A 137 12.98 -7.28 1.53
N GLU A 138 11.96 -8.00 2.04
CA GLU A 138 10.66 -8.13 1.40
C GLU A 138 10.01 -6.74 1.18
N GLN A 139 10.11 -5.84 2.17
CA GLN A 139 9.66 -4.46 2.05
C GLN A 139 10.30 -3.73 0.87
N VAL A 140 11.62 -3.80 0.73
CA VAL A 140 12.37 -3.15 -0.36
C VAL A 140 11.98 -3.75 -1.72
N GLN A 141 11.84 -5.08 -1.80
CA GLN A 141 11.46 -5.77 -3.04
C GLN A 141 10.06 -5.33 -3.55
N LEU A 142 9.10 -5.11 -2.65
CA LEU A 142 7.79 -4.58 -3.02
C LEU A 142 7.85 -3.10 -3.42
N MET A 143 8.59 -2.30 -2.66
CA MET A 143 8.70 -0.87 -2.92
C MET A 143 9.37 -0.58 -4.26
N LYS A 144 10.36 -1.35 -4.68
CA LYS A 144 10.98 -1.18 -6.01
C LYS A 144 10.01 -1.49 -7.16
N ARG A 145 8.91 -2.22 -6.89
CA ARG A 145 7.82 -2.50 -7.83
C ARG A 145 6.60 -1.58 -7.63
N ARG A 146 6.78 -0.45 -6.94
CA ARG A 146 5.81 0.64 -6.71
C ARG A 146 4.77 0.35 -5.62
N GLY A 147 4.86 -0.76 -4.89
CA GLY A 147 3.98 -1.07 -3.77
C GLY A 147 4.32 -0.26 -2.50
N GLY A 148 3.32 0.25 -1.80
CA GLY A 148 3.46 0.64 -0.40
C GLY A 148 3.39 -0.61 0.49
N VAL A 149 3.95 -0.57 1.70
CA VAL A 149 4.03 -1.73 2.58
C VAL A 149 3.55 -1.41 3.99
N GLY A 150 2.84 -2.34 4.61
CA GLY A 150 2.53 -2.29 6.03
C GLY A 150 2.94 -3.58 6.72
N HIS A 151 3.43 -3.50 7.94
CA HIS A 151 3.67 -4.67 8.77
C HIS A 151 3.60 -4.35 10.28
N ASP A 152 3.43 -5.40 11.07
CA ASP A 152 3.24 -5.33 12.51
C ASP A 152 4.51 -5.66 13.27
N LEU A 153 4.79 -4.91 14.32
CA LEU A 153 5.97 -5.10 15.17
C LEU A 153 5.68 -5.81 16.49
N SER A 154 4.43 -6.18 16.75
CA SER A 154 3.99 -6.71 18.06
C SER A 154 4.63 -8.04 18.45
N HIS A 155 5.29 -8.70 17.50
CA HIS A 155 6.00 -9.96 17.73
C HIS A 155 7.49 -9.80 18.02
N ILE A 156 8.03 -8.59 17.93
CA ILE A 156 9.44 -8.31 18.29
C ILE A 156 9.51 -8.10 19.79
N ARG A 157 10.42 -8.79 20.48
CA ARG A 157 10.56 -8.72 21.94
C ARG A 157 10.86 -7.31 22.44
N PRO A 158 10.30 -6.92 23.60
CA PRO A 158 10.48 -5.59 24.16
C PRO A 158 11.89 -5.32 24.69
N THR A 159 12.17 -4.06 24.90
CA THR A 159 13.42 -3.56 25.51
C THR A 159 13.71 -4.28 26.83
N GLY A 160 14.97 -4.69 27.01
CA GLY A 160 15.45 -5.37 28.21
C GLY A 160 15.12 -6.87 28.29
N SER A 161 14.35 -7.41 27.37
CA SER A 161 14.09 -8.86 27.32
C SER A 161 15.38 -9.64 27.06
N PRO A 162 15.54 -10.84 27.66
CA PRO A 162 16.72 -11.65 27.44
C PRO A 162 16.84 -12.13 25.99
N VAL A 163 18.06 -12.14 25.48
CA VAL A 163 18.42 -12.74 24.19
C VAL A 163 19.48 -13.79 24.36
N LEU A 164 19.42 -14.88 23.61
CA LEU A 164 20.36 -16.00 23.69
C LEU A 164 21.60 -15.76 22.80
N ASN A 165 22.19 -14.57 22.92
CA ASN A 165 23.41 -14.19 22.23
C ASN A 165 24.30 -13.31 23.14
N SER A 166 25.42 -12.84 22.60
CA SER A 166 26.39 -12.02 23.34
C SER A 166 25.86 -10.64 23.78
N ALA A 167 24.76 -10.17 23.24
CA ALA A 167 24.15 -8.90 23.64
C ALA A 167 23.38 -8.99 24.97
N LEU A 168 23.00 -10.19 25.40
CA LEU A 168 22.26 -10.51 26.63
C LEU A 168 20.85 -9.94 26.72
N THR A 169 20.63 -8.71 26.24
CA THR A 169 19.32 -8.02 26.31
C THR A 169 18.93 -7.41 24.96
N SER A 170 17.62 -7.35 24.72
CA SER A 170 17.02 -6.70 23.56
C SER A 170 17.04 -5.17 23.70
N THR A 171 17.26 -4.49 22.58
CA THR A 171 17.09 -3.02 22.47
C THR A 171 15.64 -2.60 22.21
N GLY A 172 14.71 -3.56 22.06
CA GLY A 172 13.31 -3.32 21.79
C GLY A 172 13.01 -2.95 20.34
N ILE A 173 11.85 -2.35 20.10
CA ILE A 173 11.31 -2.14 18.73
C ILE A 173 11.86 -0.89 18.03
N VAL A 174 12.24 0.17 18.76
CA VAL A 174 12.56 1.48 18.17
C VAL A 174 13.71 1.42 17.16
N PRO A 175 14.84 0.72 17.42
CA PRO A 175 15.92 0.59 16.42
C PRO A 175 15.47 -0.08 15.12
N PHE A 176 14.52 -1.01 15.20
CA PHE A 176 13.97 -1.67 14.01
C PHE A 176 12.99 -0.76 13.26
N MET A 177 12.23 0.08 13.96
CA MET A 177 11.42 1.14 13.32
C MET A 177 12.31 2.09 12.49
N GLU A 178 13.45 2.50 13.04
CA GLU A 178 14.42 3.36 12.34
C GLU A 178 15.01 2.65 11.12
N ARG A 179 15.35 1.36 11.24
CA ARG A 179 15.85 0.52 10.16
C ARG A 179 14.84 0.50 8.99
N TYR A 180 13.63 0.07 9.23
CA TYR A 180 12.58 -0.02 8.20
C TYR A 180 12.23 1.34 7.59
N SER A 181 12.24 2.39 8.40
CA SER A 181 12.09 3.76 7.94
C SER A 181 13.23 4.20 7.01
N ASN A 182 14.47 3.81 7.28
CA ASN A 182 15.63 4.12 6.44
C ASN A 182 15.53 3.42 5.09
N SER A 183 15.27 2.11 5.08
CA SER A 183 15.10 1.33 3.85
C SER A 183 13.99 1.90 2.95
N THR A 184 12.88 2.37 3.55
CA THR A 184 11.82 3.05 2.81
C THR A 184 12.30 4.32 2.10
N ARG A 185 13.21 5.08 2.71
CA ARG A 185 13.75 6.32 2.11
C ARG A 185 14.78 6.07 1.02
N GLU A 186 15.45 4.92 1.05
CA GLU A 186 16.44 4.52 0.05
C GLU A 186 15.78 4.16 -1.29
N VAL A 187 14.54 3.63 -1.26
CA VAL A 187 13.86 3.23 -2.48
C VAL A 187 13.18 4.43 -3.15
N ALA A 188 13.76 4.88 -4.24
CA ALA A 188 13.17 5.87 -5.12
C ALA A 188 12.19 5.20 -6.11
N GLN A 189 10.97 5.74 -6.21
CA GLN A 189 9.90 5.24 -7.08
C GLN A 189 9.53 6.29 -8.15
N ASP A 190 10.46 6.69 -9.00
CA ASP A 190 10.23 7.70 -10.05
C ASP A 190 9.56 8.99 -9.48
N GLY A 191 10.25 9.64 -8.52
CA GLY A 191 9.77 10.86 -7.86
C GLY A 191 8.72 10.63 -6.77
N ARG A 192 8.34 9.37 -6.47
CA ARG A 192 7.60 8.98 -5.26
C ARG A 192 8.56 8.37 -4.25
N ARG A 193 8.36 8.68 -2.98
CA ARG A 193 9.03 7.95 -1.89
C ARG A 193 8.29 6.63 -1.65
N GLY A 194 8.99 5.62 -1.14
CA GLY A 194 8.38 4.45 -0.54
C GLY A 194 7.34 4.88 0.51
N ALA A 195 6.33 4.06 0.74
CA ALA A 195 5.31 4.29 1.76
C ALA A 195 5.29 3.09 2.71
N LEU A 196 5.36 3.35 4.01
CA LEU A 196 5.42 2.33 5.03
C LEU A 196 4.42 2.63 6.15
N MET A 197 3.74 1.57 6.65
CA MET A 197 3.02 1.54 7.91
C MET A 197 3.73 0.60 8.88
N LEU A 198 4.03 1.09 10.06
CA LEU A 198 4.43 0.28 11.19
C LEU A 198 3.31 0.30 12.24
N SER A 199 2.80 -0.88 12.59
CA SER A 199 1.78 -1.00 13.63
C SER A 199 2.29 -1.75 14.85
N LEU A 200 1.73 -1.46 16.02
CA LEU A 200 2.03 -2.14 17.27
C LEU A 200 0.77 -2.27 18.12
N SER A 201 0.58 -3.43 18.77
CA SER A 201 -0.48 -3.61 19.75
C SER A 201 -0.21 -2.78 21.02
N VAL A 202 -1.24 -2.14 21.56
CA VAL A 202 -1.18 -1.46 22.85
C VAL A 202 -0.83 -2.41 24.00
N LYS A 203 -1.07 -3.72 23.80
CA LYS A 203 -0.72 -4.79 24.75
C LYS A 203 0.79 -5.06 24.82
N HIS A 204 1.55 -4.58 23.87
CA HIS A 204 3.00 -4.75 23.83
C HIS A 204 3.70 -3.87 24.87
N PRO A 205 4.68 -4.38 25.64
CA PRO A 205 5.38 -3.61 26.69
C PRO A 205 6.10 -2.35 26.21
N ASP A 206 6.55 -2.31 24.94
CA ASP A 206 7.18 -1.12 24.33
C ASP A 206 6.17 -0.15 23.70
N ALA A 207 4.85 -0.28 23.94
CA ALA A 207 3.85 0.59 23.34
C ALA A 207 4.13 2.08 23.62
N GLU A 208 4.61 2.42 24.80
CA GLU A 208 4.97 3.81 25.15
C GLU A 208 6.16 4.31 24.31
N ASN A 209 7.20 3.51 24.14
CA ASN A 209 8.35 3.84 23.29
C ASN A 209 7.96 4.01 21.82
N PHE A 210 7.04 3.16 21.34
CA PHE A 210 6.49 3.25 20.00
C PHE A 210 5.74 4.56 19.76
N ILE A 211 4.88 4.95 20.70
CA ILE A 211 4.08 6.19 20.64
C ILE A 211 5.00 7.42 20.62
N ASP A 212 6.10 7.36 21.35
CA ASP A 212 7.06 8.47 21.45
C ASP A 212 8.07 8.51 20.28
N ALA A 213 8.21 7.47 19.49
CA ALA A 213 9.28 7.30 18.50
C ALA A 213 9.36 8.41 17.44
N LYS A 214 8.24 9.08 17.13
CA LYS A 214 8.19 10.18 16.14
C LYS A 214 8.03 11.58 16.77
N VAL A 215 7.98 11.69 18.08
CA VAL A 215 7.89 12.99 18.77
C VAL A 215 9.17 13.80 18.58
N GLU A 216 10.32 13.12 18.48
CA GLU A 216 11.60 13.75 18.15
C GLU A 216 11.71 13.99 16.65
N THR A 217 11.99 15.24 16.29
CA THR A 217 12.16 15.63 14.89
C THR A 217 13.30 14.86 14.23
N GLY A 218 13.00 14.24 13.09
CA GLY A 218 14.00 13.53 12.27
C GLY A 218 14.08 12.03 12.50
N LYS A 219 13.37 11.47 13.51
CA LYS A 219 13.28 10.00 13.71
C LYS A 219 12.11 9.39 12.94
N VAL A 220 12.29 8.18 12.45
CA VAL A 220 11.27 7.34 11.76
C VAL A 220 10.49 8.10 10.66
N THR A 221 11.18 8.97 9.91
CA THR A 221 10.55 9.87 8.93
C THR A 221 10.05 9.18 7.66
N GLY A 222 10.44 7.94 7.41
CA GLY A 222 10.04 7.13 6.25
C GLY A 222 8.83 6.23 6.51
N ALA A 223 8.23 6.28 7.70
CA ALA A 223 7.10 5.43 8.06
C ALA A 223 5.98 6.21 8.72
N ASN A 224 4.73 5.84 8.44
CA ASN A 224 3.58 6.14 9.28
C ASN A 224 3.56 5.12 10.44
N VAL A 225 3.13 5.55 11.61
CA VAL A 225 3.02 4.69 12.79
C VAL A 225 1.61 4.70 13.33
N SER A 226 1.07 3.51 13.66
CA SER A 226 -0.28 3.37 14.22
C SER A 226 -0.31 2.38 15.37
N ILE A 227 -0.92 2.79 16.49
CA ILE A 227 -1.14 1.93 17.64
C ILE A 227 -2.46 1.17 17.49
N LYS A 228 -2.43 -0.15 17.66
CA LYS A 228 -3.62 -0.99 17.71
C LYS A 228 -4.18 -0.99 19.12
N ILE A 229 -5.35 -0.45 19.32
CA ILE A 229 -6.05 -0.45 20.61
C ILE A 229 -7.13 -1.52 20.60
N ASP A 230 -7.22 -2.27 21.68
CA ASP A 230 -8.26 -3.28 21.92
C ASP A 230 -9.38 -2.76 22.81
N ASP A 231 -10.49 -3.49 22.86
CA ASP A 231 -11.67 -3.11 23.67
C ASP A 231 -11.33 -3.11 25.16
N GLU A 232 -10.47 -4.03 25.63
CA GLU A 232 -10.02 -4.12 27.02
C GLU A 232 -9.28 -2.83 27.44
N PHE A 233 -8.37 -2.34 26.61
CA PHE A 233 -7.67 -1.08 26.85
C PHE A 233 -8.64 0.10 26.94
N MET A 234 -9.60 0.20 26.02
CA MET A 234 -10.57 1.30 26.01
C MET A 234 -11.49 1.25 27.24
N HIS A 235 -11.91 0.07 27.66
CA HIS A 235 -12.67 -0.08 28.93
C HIS A 235 -11.82 0.35 30.13
N ALA A 236 -10.53 -0.05 30.18
CA ALA A 236 -9.64 0.38 31.27
C ALA A 236 -9.43 1.91 31.28
N VAL A 237 -9.36 2.56 30.10
CA VAL A 237 -9.29 4.03 29.98
C VAL A 237 -10.55 4.68 30.54
N ILE A 238 -11.74 4.20 30.17
CA ILE A 238 -13.03 4.74 30.63
C ILE A 238 -13.17 4.61 32.13
N ASP A 239 -12.88 3.43 32.67
CA ASP A 239 -13.00 3.08 34.07
C ASP A 239 -11.88 3.66 34.97
N GLY A 240 -10.79 4.19 34.36
CA GLY A 240 -9.61 4.67 35.09
C GLY A 240 -8.85 3.55 35.80
N LYS A 241 -8.78 2.39 35.14
CA LYS A 241 -8.09 1.19 35.64
C LYS A 241 -6.71 1.04 35.06
N LYS A 242 -5.95 0.12 35.64
CA LYS A 242 -4.70 -0.38 35.01
C LYS A 242 -5.03 -1.28 33.82
N TYR A 243 -4.12 -1.31 32.86
CA TYR A 243 -4.16 -2.20 31.73
C TYR A 243 -2.93 -3.10 31.74
N HIS A 244 -3.12 -4.38 31.44
CA HIS A 244 -2.08 -5.38 31.47
C HIS A 244 -1.37 -5.49 30.11
N GLN A 245 -0.07 -5.23 30.08
CA GLN A 245 0.79 -5.42 28.92
C GLN A 245 1.64 -6.69 29.09
N GLN A 246 1.82 -7.42 27.99
CA GLN A 246 2.57 -8.66 28.01
C GLN A 246 3.32 -8.94 26.71
N PHE A 247 4.33 -9.83 26.78
CA PHE A 247 5.02 -10.36 25.61
C PHE A 247 5.35 -11.86 25.79
N PRO A 248 5.09 -12.73 24.79
CA PRO A 248 4.30 -12.46 23.57
C PRO A 248 2.88 -11.99 23.89
N ILE A 249 2.32 -11.11 23.02
CA ILE A 249 1.04 -10.44 23.31
C ILE A 249 -0.16 -11.38 23.42
N ASP A 250 -0.12 -12.53 22.77
CA ASP A 250 -1.17 -13.57 22.67
C ASP A 250 -0.81 -14.86 23.42
N SER A 251 0.22 -14.81 24.29
CA SER A 251 0.63 -16.00 25.05
C SER A 251 -0.11 -16.13 26.37
N ASP A 252 -0.56 -17.34 26.67
CA ASP A 252 -1.08 -17.67 28.01
C ASP A 252 0.04 -17.79 29.08
N LYS A 253 1.31 -17.77 28.63
CA LYS A 253 2.49 -17.83 29.47
C LYS A 253 3.50 -16.80 29.00
N PRO A 254 3.23 -15.51 29.19
CA PRO A 254 4.12 -14.45 28.76
C PRO A 254 5.48 -14.50 29.50
N MET A 255 6.52 -14.09 28.78
CA MET A 255 7.87 -13.98 29.35
C MET A 255 8.10 -12.63 30.04
N TYR A 256 7.29 -11.65 29.71
CA TYR A 256 7.35 -10.29 30.24
C TYR A 256 5.96 -9.73 30.42
N GLU A 257 5.70 -9.13 31.59
CA GLU A 257 4.41 -8.57 31.98
C GLU A 257 4.61 -7.27 32.74
N LYS A 258 3.73 -6.32 32.54
CA LYS A 258 3.64 -5.11 33.35
C LYS A 258 2.23 -4.50 33.31
N ASP A 259 1.83 -3.90 34.43
CA ASP A 259 0.62 -3.09 34.51
C ASP A 259 0.94 -1.62 34.29
N ILE A 260 0.14 -0.95 33.48
CA ILE A 260 0.24 0.47 33.20
C ILE A 260 -1.05 1.21 33.57
N ASP A 261 -0.97 2.52 33.75
CA ASP A 261 -2.13 3.39 33.81
C ASP A 261 -2.69 3.60 32.39
N ALA A 262 -3.86 2.99 32.11
CA ALA A 262 -4.48 3.06 30.79
C ALA A 262 -4.81 4.49 30.36
N ARG A 263 -5.32 5.31 31.29
CA ARG A 263 -5.70 6.70 31.02
C ARG A 263 -4.48 7.58 30.74
N ALA A 264 -3.39 7.37 31.46
CA ALA A 264 -2.13 8.08 31.22
C ALA A 264 -1.57 7.78 29.83
N LEU A 265 -1.57 6.49 29.41
CA LEU A 265 -1.13 6.10 28.08
C LEU A 265 -2.04 6.66 26.98
N TRP A 266 -3.37 6.62 27.18
CA TRP A 266 -4.33 7.22 26.24
C TRP A 266 -4.11 8.73 26.07
N ASN A 267 -3.93 9.45 27.15
CA ASN A 267 -3.66 10.89 27.10
C ASN A 267 -2.34 11.19 26.35
N LYS A 268 -1.34 10.33 26.50
CA LYS A 268 -0.08 10.43 25.72
C LYS A 268 -0.32 10.22 24.24
N ILE A 269 -1.10 9.20 23.84
CA ILE A 269 -1.48 8.96 22.43
C ILE A 269 -2.15 10.22 21.86
N VAL A 270 -3.15 10.75 22.54
CA VAL A 270 -3.90 11.93 22.10
C VAL A 270 -2.99 13.16 22.00
N PHE A 271 -2.10 13.36 22.98
CA PHE A 271 -1.18 14.50 22.99
C PHE A 271 -0.18 14.40 21.82
N ASN A 272 0.41 13.23 21.59
CA ASN A 272 1.36 13.02 20.50
C ASN A 272 0.69 13.19 19.14
N ALA A 273 -0.51 12.64 18.96
CA ALA A 273 -1.29 12.81 17.74
C ALA A 273 -1.63 14.30 17.48
N TRP A 274 -1.98 15.05 18.51
CA TRP A 274 -2.19 16.49 18.38
C TRP A 274 -0.90 17.24 17.99
N LYS A 275 0.24 16.87 18.59
CA LYS A 275 1.52 17.55 18.41
C LYS A 275 2.17 17.26 17.04
N SER A 276 2.11 16.01 16.58
CA SER A 276 2.88 15.52 15.43
C SER A 276 2.02 14.81 14.36
N ALA A 277 0.70 14.77 14.51
CA ALA A 277 -0.25 14.01 13.70
C ALA A 277 -0.06 12.48 13.76
N GLU A 278 0.74 11.99 14.70
CA GLU A 278 1.00 10.56 14.92
C GLU A 278 1.20 10.24 16.41
N PRO A 279 0.90 9.01 16.86
CA PRO A 279 0.49 7.86 16.07
C PRO A 279 -0.96 7.96 15.57
N GLY A 280 -1.26 7.24 14.48
CA GLY A 280 -2.62 6.87 14.14
C GLY A 280 -3.16 5.88 15.17
N VAL A 281 -4.49 5.72 15.22
CA VAL A 281 -5.18 4.76 16.10
C VAL A 281 -5.96 3.77 15.25
N LEU A 282 -5.70 2.47 15.44
CA LEU A 282 -6.44 1.38 14.84
C LEU A 282 -7.29 0.73 15.94
N VAL A 283 -8.62 0.81 15.82
CA VAL A 283 -9.57 0.18 16.77
C VAL A 283 -9.62 -1.31 16.41
N TRP A 284 -8.67 -2.07 16.98
CA TRP A 284 -8.25 -3.35 16.44
C TRP A 284 -9.34 -4.43 16.52
N ASP A 285 -10.01 -4.54 17.65
CA ASP A 285 -11.07 -5.53 17.80
C ASP A 285 -12.28 -5.24 16.89
N THR A 286 -12.58 -3.96 16.64
CA THR A 286 -13.59 -3.57 15.66
C THR A 286 -13.15 -3.95 14.25
N ILE A 287 -11.88 -3.71 13.91
CA ILE A 287 -11.33 -4.12 12.61
C ILE A 287 -11.49 -5.63 12.42
N LEU A 288 -11.08 -6.45 13.39
CA LEU A 288 -11.18 -7.91 13.28
C LEU A 288 -12.64 -8.41 13.20
N ARG A 289 -13.58 -7.73 13.86
CA ARG A 289 -15.01 -8.11 13.79
C ARG A 289 -15.66 -7.76 12.45
N GLU A 290 -15.27 -6.65 11.84
CA GLU A 290 -15.94 -6.07 10.67
C GLU A 290 -15.17 -6.26 9.36
N SER A 291 -13.90 -6.68 9.42
CA SER A 291 -13.05 -6.86 8.24
C SER A 291 -13.46 -8.09 7.43
N VAL A 292 -13.57 -7.91 6.12
CA VAL A 292 -13.94 -8.99 5.20
C VAL A 292 -12.97 -10.17 5.24
N PRO A 293 -11.63 -10.01 5.26
CA PRO A 293 -10.71 -11.14 5.33
C PRO A 293 -10.92 -12.02 6.57
N ASP A 294 -11.25 -11.44 7.71
CA ASP A 294 -11.34 -12.16 8.97
C ASP A 294 -12.54 -13.11 9.08
N CYS A 295 -13.55 -13.01 8.20
CA CYS A 295 -14.58 -14.03 8.08
C CYS A 295 -14.03 -15.38 7.58
N TYR A 296 -12.82 -15.39 7.00
CA TYR A 296 -12.08 -16.57 6.55
C TYR A 296 -10.88 -16.90 7.45
N ALA A 297 -10.86 -16.40 8.68
CA ALA A 297 -9.74 -16.61 9.63
C ALA A 297 -9.41 -18.09 9.86
N ASP A 298 -10.43 -18.96 9.86
CA ASP A 298 -10.26 -20.42 10.00
C ASP A 298 -9.53 -21.06 8.81
N LEU A 299 -9.55 -20.40 7.65
CA LEU A 299 -8.81 -20.79 6.45
C LEU A 299 -7.41 -20.17 6.39
N GLY A 300 -7.05 -19.36 7.39
CA GLY A 300 -5.75 -18.71 7.52
C GLY A 300 -5.71 -17.26 7.02
N PHE A 301 -6.83 -16.70 6.58
CA PHE A 301 -6.93 -15.29 6.17
C PHE A 301 -7.24 -14.41 7.39
N ARG A 302 -6.21 -14.07 8.15
CA ARG A 302 -6.33 -13.24 9.34
C ARG A 302 -5.59 -11.93 9.14
N THR A 303 -6.28 -10.81 9.37
CA THR A 303 -5.69 -9.46 9.34
C THR A 303 -4.58 -9.32 10.38
N VAL A 304 -3.43 -8.79 9.96
CA VAL A 304 -2.27 -8.57 10.84
C VAL A 304 -1.84 -7.12 10.92
N SER A 305 -2.09 -6.32 9.89
CA SER A 305 -1.77 -4.90 9.82
C SER A 305 -2.66 -4.21 8.79
N THR A 306 -2.35 -2.97 8.48
CA THR A 306 -2.99 -2.20 7.41
C THR A 306 -1.97 -1.77 6.37
N ASN A 307 -2.47 -1.30 5.22
CA ASN A 307 -1.68 -0.58 4.24
C ASN A 307 -1.07 0.71 4.83
N PRO A 308 -0.14 1.41 4.12
CA PRO A 308 0.55 2.59 4.66
C PRO A 308 -0.33 3.74 5.16
N CYS A 309 -1.53 3.91 4.61
CA CYS A 309 -2.46 4.97 5.00
C CYS A 309 -3.43 4.55 6.11
N GLY A 310 -3.51 3.26 6.46
CA GLY A 310 -4.31 2.74 7.57
C GLY A 310 -5.76 2.42 7.24
N GLU A 311 -6.22 2.63 6.00
CA GLU A 311 -7.62 2.47 5.61
C GLU A 311 -8.03 1.05 5.22
N ILE A 312 -7.06 0.16 4.92
CA ILE A 312 -7.35 -1.21 4.47
C ILE A 312 -6.62 -2.22 5.35
N PRO A 313 -7.33 -2.95 6.23
CA PRO A 313 -6.78 -4.09 6.95
C PRO A 313 -6.58 -5.26 5.99
N LEU A 314 -5.43 -5.93 6.08
CA LEU A 314 -5.01 -6.97 5.16
C LEU A 314 -4.36 -8.15 5.90
N CYS A 315 -4.45 -9.33 5.29
CA CYS A 315 -3.71 -10.52 5.67
C CYS A 315 -2.24 -10.43 5.24
N PRO A 316 -1.35 -11.28 5.79
CA PRO A 316 0.03 -11.35 5.28
C PRO A 316 0.06 -11.72 3.79
N TYR A 317 0.84 -10.96 3.00
CA TYR A 317 1.03 -11.08 1.56
C TYR A 317 -0.20 -10.75 0.71
N ASP A 318 -1.23 -10.18 1.33
CA ASP A 318 -2.37 -9.62 0.63
C ASP A 318 -2.06 -8.20 0.13
N SER A 319 -2.84 -7.74 -0.85
CA SER A 319 -2.60 -6.46 -1.53
C SER A 319 -3.89 -5.72 -1.85
N CYS A 320 -3.79 -4.42 -2.04
CA CYS A 320 -4.91 -3.59 -2.45
C CYS A 320 -4.68 -2.90 -3.79
N ARG A 321 -5.74 -2.77 -4.55
CA ARG A 321 -5.84 -1.97 -5.77
C ARG A 321 -6.90 -0.91 -5.55
N LEU A 322 -6.63 0.32 -5.97
CA LEU A 322 -7.49 1.43 -5.64
C LEU A 322 -8.19 2.01 -6.87
N LEU A 323 -9.50 2.21 -6.74
CA LEU A 323 -10.34 2.92 -7.69
C LEU A 323 -11.33 3.79 -6.92
N ALA A 324 -11.34 5.08 -7.18
CA ALA A 324 -12.25 6.01 -6.55
C ALA A 324 -13.48 6.28 -7.42
N ILE A 325 -14.64 6.53 -6.77
CA ILE A 325 -15.86 6.98 -7.41
C ILE A 325 -16.08 8.44 -7.06
N ASN A 326 -16.19 9.29 -8.07
CA ASN A 326 -16.45 10.72 -7.88
C ASN A 326 -17.94 10.98 -7.60
N LEU A 327 -18.30 11.02 -6.33
CA LEU A 327 -19.71 11.16 -5.89
C LEU A 327 -20.38 12.45 -6.39
N TYR A 328 -19.62 13.54 -6.57
CA TYR A 328 -20.16 14.80 -7.11
C TYR A 328 -20.82 14.63 -8.49
N SER A 329 -20.30 13.74 -9.31
CA SER A 329 -20.83 13.48 -10.66
C SER A 329 -22.19 12.78 -10.70
N TYR A 330 -22.72 12.40 -9.55
CA TYR A 330 -24.03 11.79 -9.38
C TYR A 330 -25.05 12.75 -8.76
N VAL A 331 -24.67 14.01 -8.50
CA VAL A 331 -25.58 15.03 -7.98
C VAL A 331 -26.18 15.78 -9.16
N ASP A 332 -27.50 15.65 -9.33
CA ASP A 332 -28.28 16.43 -10.28
C ASP A 332 -28.55 17.82 -9.69
N LYS A 333 -28.43 18.88 -10.48
CA LYS A 333 -28.60 20.29 -10.09
C LYS A 333 -27.79 20.68 -8.83
N PRO A 334 -26.45 20.43 -8.80
CA PRO A 334 -25.65 20.71 -7.62
C PRO A 334 -25.73 22.19 -7.21
N PHE A 335 -25.59 22.45 -5.91
CA PHE A 335 -25.64 23.80 -5.29
C PHE A 335 -26.99 24.54 -5.45
N THR A 336 -28.08 23.85 -5.79
CA THR A 336 -29.42 24.39 -5.81
C THR A 336 -30.30 23.75 -4.75
N LYS A 337 -31.47 24.35 -4.46
CA LYS A 337 -32.47 23.76 -3.55
C LYS A 337 -33.07 22.46 -4.09
N GLU A 338 -32.89 22.20 -5.37
CA GLU A 338 -33.38 21.02 -6.08
C GLU A 338 -32.31 19.95 -6.27
N ALA A 339 -31.17 20.10 -5.59
CA ALA A 339 -30.08 19.12 -5.66
C ALA A 339 -30.56 17.75 -5.17
N SER A 340 -30.31 16.73 -5.97
CA SER A 340 -30.64 15.34 -5.63
C SER A 340 -29.56 14.39 -6.11
N PHE A 341 -29.37 13.28 -5.37
CA PHE A 341 -28.40 12.25 -5.73
C PHE A 341 -29.05 11.20 -6.64
N ASN A 342 -28.41 10.93 -7.78
CA ASN A 342 -28.89 9.97 -8.78
C ASN A 342 -28.47 8.54 -8.43
N PHE A 343 -29.21 7.89 -7.54
CA PHE A 343 -28.93 6.55 -7.06
C PHE A 343 -28.94 5.49 -8.15
N ASP A 344 -29.79 5.62 -9.17
CA ASP A 344 -29.89 4.62 -10.26
C ASP A 344 -28.63 4.63 -11.14
N LYS A 345 -28.14 5.83 -11.48
CA LYS A 345 -26.87 5.98 -12.19
C LYS A 345 -25.71 5.49 -11.35
N PHE A 346 -25.67 5.88 -10.08
CA PHE A 346 -24.63 5.45 -9.13
C PHE A 346 -24.57 3.93 -9.02
N ARG A 347 -25.72 3.26 -8.83
CA ARG A 347 -25.80 1.79 -8.73
C ARG A 347 -25.21 1.09 -9.97
N ARG A 348 -25.55 1.57 -11.17
CA ARG A 348 -25.00 0.99 -12.41
C ARG A 348 -23.48 1.17 -12.51
N HIS A 349 -22.98 2.33 -12.15
CA HIS A 349 -21.53 2.61 -12.21
C HIS A 349 -20.75 1.88 -11.12
N VAL A 350 -21.32 1.68 -9.93
CA VAL A 350 -20.74 0.84 -8.88
C VAL A 350 -20.59 -0.61 -9.35
N ALA A 351 -21.60 -1.17 -10.00
CA ALA A 351 -21.52 -2.51 -10.57
C ALA A 351 -20.42 -2.62 -11.64
N ALA A 352 -20.30 -1.62 -12.52
CA ALA A 352 -19.22 -1.57 -13.51
C ALA A 352 -17.86 -1.38 -12.85
N ALA A 353 -17.75 -0.53 -11.81
CA ALA A 353 -16.51 -0.32 -11.06
C ALA A 353 -16.02 -1.60 -10.38
N MET A 354 -16.94 -2.36 -9.74
CA MET A 354 -16.58 -3.63 -9.10
C MET A 354 -16.06 -4.64 -10.12
N ARG A 355 -16.72 -4.73 -11.28
CA ARG A 355 -16.27 -5.60 -12.37
C ARG A 355 -14.88 -5.20 -12.90
N MET A 356 -14.63 -3.89 -13.08
CA MET A 356 -13.28 -3.41 -13.43
C MET A 356 -12.23 -3.73 -12.37
N MET A 357 -12.60 -3.78 -11.08
CA MET A 357 -11.68 -4.19 -10.02
C MET A 357 -11.29 -5.65 -10.13
N ASP A 358 -12.22 -6.54 -10.52
CA ASP A 358 -11.93 -7.94 -10.81
C ASP A 358 -11.00 -8.08 -12.04
N ASP A 359 -11.23 -7.30 -13.10
CA ASP A 359 -10.34 -7.26 -14.28
C ASP A 359 -8.92 -6.81 -13.90
N ILE A 360 -8.78 -5.88 -12.95
CA ILE A 360 -7.47 -5.43 -12.47
C ILE A 360 -6.74 -6.53 -11.70
N ILE A 361 -7.45 -7.46 -11.06
CA ILE A 361 -6.83 -8.65 -10.45
C ILE A 361 -6.21 -9.54 -11.52
N ASP A 362 -6.94 -9.84 -12.60
CA ASP A 362 -6.40 -10.61 -13.72
C ASP A 362 -5.16 -9.94 -14.34
N LEU A 363 -5.22 -8.63 -14.52
CA LEU A 363 -4.08 -7.84 -15.01
C LEU A 363 -2.89 -7.87 -14.05
N GLU A 364 -3.15 -7.85 -12.73
CA GLU A 364 -2.09 -7.96 -11.71
C GLU A 364 -1.41 -9.32 -11.76
N LEU A 365 -2.17 -10.41 -11.91
CA LEU A 365 -1.58 -11.74 -12.08
C LEU A 365 -0.65 -11.80 -13.30
N GLU A 366 -1.03 -11.19 -14.44
CA GLU A 366 -0.15 -11.05 -15.61
C GLU A 366 1.12 -10.24 -15.28
N LYS A 367 1.02 -9.19 -14.45
CA LYS A 367 2.19 -8.41 -14.01
C LYS A 367 3.09 -9.20 -13.06
N VAL A 368 2.52 -9.98 -12.16
CA VAL A 368 3.30 -10.86 -11.26
C VAL A 368 4.10 -11.88 -12.08
N GLU A 369 3.49 -12.52 -13.08
CA GLU A 369 4.22 -13.41 -13.98
C GLU A 369 5.37 -12.69 -14.73
N ALA A 370 5.13 -11.48 -15.21
CA ALA A 370 6.17 -10.67 -15.84
C ALA A 370 7.31 -10.27 -14.88
N ILE A 371 6.99 -10.03 -13.61
CA ILE A 371 7.99 -9.78 -12.56
C ILE A 371 8.82 -11.03 -12.31
N LEU A 372 8.21 -12.19 -12.14
CA LEU A 372 8.90 -13.47 -11.93
C LEU A 372 9.81 -13.81 -13.14
N GLU A 373 9.31 -13.61 -14.38
CA GLU A 373 10.11 -13.79 -15.59
C GLU A 373 11.32 -12.85 -15.61
N LYS A 374 11.13 -11.58 -15.22
CA LYS A 374 12.26 -10.63 -15.15
C LYS A 374 13.30 -11.07 -14.13
N ILE A 375 12.88 -11.45 -12.92
CA ILE A 375 13.80 -11.89 -11.84
C ILE A 375 14.61 -13.10 -12.30
N SER A 376 14.01 -14.05 -13.04
CA SER A 376 14.71 -15.22 -13.55
C SER A 376 15.86 -14.89 -14.49
N LYS A 377 15.84 -13.70 -15.10
CA LYS A 377 16.85 -13.19 -16.07
C LYS A 377 17.85 -12.22 -15.42
N ASP A 378 17.69 -11.87 -14.15
CA ASP A 378 18.61 -10.98 -13.46
C ASP A 378 19.96 -11.71 -13.23
N PRO A 379 21.11 -11.01 -13.38
CA PRO A 379 22.44 -11.63 -13.33
C PRO A 379 22.95 -11.95 -11.92
N GLU A 380 22.13 -11.75 -10.90
CA GLU A 380 22.44 -12.03 -9.50
C GLU A 380 22.52 -13.55 -9.24
N ASP A 381 23.22 -13.94 -8.17
CA ASP A 381 23.28 -15.31 -7.73
C ASP A 381 21.90 -15.84 -7.34
N GLU A 382 21.65 -17.12 -7.53
CA GLU A 382 20.33 -17.73 -7.34
C GLU A 382 19.82 -17.58 -5.90
N ASP A 383 20.66 -17.71 -4.91
CA ASP A 383 20.30 -17.56 -3.50
C ASP A 383 19.80 -16.14 -3.17
N ILE A 384 20.37 -15.12 -3.80
CA ILE A 384 19.93 -13.72 -3.68
C ILE A 384 18.56 -13.55 -4.34
N ARG A 385 18.39 -14.03 -5.57
CA ARG A 385 17.12 -13.94 -6.32
C ARG A 385 15.97 -14.66 -5.63
N GLN A 386 16.24 -15.76 -4.95
CA GLN A 386 15.22 -16.60 -4.30
C GLN A 386 14.39 -15.87 -3.26
N VAL A 387 14.87 -14.80 -2.66
CA VAL A 387 14.09 -13.99 -1.72
C VAL A 387 12.93 -13.31 -2.46
N GLU A 388 13.23 -12.64 -3.56
CA GLU A 388 12.22 -11.93 -4.37
C GLU A 388 11.27 -12.92 -5.06
N VAL A 389 11.78 -14.04 -5.58
CA VAL A 389 10.95 -15.10 -6.18
C VAL A 389 9.91 -15.60 -5.18
N LYS A 390 10.32 -16.03 -4.01
CA LYS A 390 9.41 -16.56 -2.97
C LYS A 390 8.39 -15.51 -2.51
N LEU A 391 8.75 -14.25 -2.49
CA LEU A 391 7.84 -13.17 -2.15
C LEU A 391 6.72 -13.04 -3.19
N TRP A 392 7.08 -12.98 -4.48
CA TRP A 392 6.09 -12.83 -5.55
C TRP A 392 5.25 -14.09 -5.80
N GLU A 393 5.81 -15.26 -5.52
CA GLU A 393 5.02 -16.51 -5.50
C GLU A 393 3.92 -16.47 -4.43
N LYS A 394 4.24 -16.03 -3.21
CA LYS A 394 3.24 -15.86 -2.15
C LYS A 394 2.16 -14.81 -2.47
N ILE A 395 2.53 -13.76 -3.19
CA ILE A 395 1.58 -12.71 -3.60
C ILE A 395 0.69 -13.21 -4.73
N ARG A 396 1.20 -14.10 -5.58
CA ARG A 396 0.44 -14.74 -6.65
C ARG A 396 -0.64 -15.70 -6.12
N GLU A 397 -0.36 -16.46 -5.06
CA GLU A 397 -1.29 -17.37 -4.38
C GLU A 397 -2.45 -16.65 -3.72
#